data_a52b031f3d13851b4d4af5e51429f838
#
_entry.id   a52b031f3d13851b4d4af5e51429f838
#
_cell.length_a   1.000
_cell.length_b   1.000
_cell.length_c   1.000
_cell.angle_alpha   90.00
_cell.angle_beta   90.00
_cell.angle_gamma   90.00
#
_symmetry.space_group_name_H-M   'P 1'
#
loop_
_entity.id
_entity.type
_entity.pdbx_description
1 polymer ?
#
loop_
_entity_poly.entity_id
_entity_poly.type
_entity_poly.pdbx_seq_one_letter_code
_entity_poly.pdbx_strand_id
1 'polypeptide(L)' 'MKITEIRALATPEIETKLDDAREELFKLRFQFKAGQLTDYSRLRATRREIARCSTVLRERELAAELSAGRNGA' A
#
# COMPACT_ATOMS: atom_id res chain seq x y z
N MET A 1 -9.07 3.27 -2.40
CA MET A 1 -9.43 2.08 -3.20
C MET A 1 -9.84 0.92 -2.31
N LYS A 2 -10.78 0.13 -2.76
CA LYS A 2 -11.13 -1.11 -2.07
C LYS A 2 -10.06 -2.16 -2.35
N ILE A 3 -9.87 -3.09 -1.42
CA ILE A 3 -8.85 -4.13 -1.56
C ILE A 3 -9.10 -5.02 -2.79
N THR A 4 -10.36 -5.23 -3.16
CA THR A 4 -10.71 -5.99 -4.36
C THR A 4 -10.23 -5.31 -5.64
N GLU A 5 -10.27 -3.98 -5.68
CA GLU A 5 -9.77 -3.21 -6.81
C GLU A 5 -8.24 -3.32 -6.91
N ILE A 6 -7.55 -3.28 -5.78
CA ILE A 6 -6.10 -3.43 -5.73
C ILE A 6 -5.69 -4.82 -6.20
N ARG A 7 -6.42 -5.86 -5.79
CA ARG A 7 -6.15 -7.23 -6.21
C ARG A 7 -6.30 -7.44 -7.71
N ALA A 8 -7.09 -6.61 -8.38
CA ALA A 8 -7.26 -6.67 -9.82
C ALA A 8 -6.10 -6.03 -10.60
N LEU A 9 -5.21 -5.32 -9.94
CA LEU A 9 -4.08 -4.63 -10.57
C LEU A 9 -2.87 -5.55 -10.74
N ALA A 10 -2.04 -5.25 -11.74
CA ALA A 10 -0.75 -5.92 -11.90
C ALA A 10 0.21 -5.51 -10.78
N THR A 11 1.13 -6.40 -10.43
CA THR A 11 2.09 -6.14 -9.35
C THR A 11 2.87 -4.83 -9.52
N PRO A 12 3.42 -4.48 -10.70
CA PRO A 12 4.10 -3.19 -10.87
C PRO A 12 3.20 -1.98 -10.61
N GLU A 13 1.92 -2.08 -10.96
CA GLU A 13 0.96 -1.00 -10.70
C GLU A 13 0.71 -0.83 -9.21
N ILE A 14 0.62 -1.93 -8.46
CA ILE A 14 0.46 -1.88 -7.01
C ILE A 14 1.69 -1.27 -6.34
N GLU A 15 2.88 -1.63 -6.79
CA GLU A 15 4.12 -1.07 -6.28
C GLU A 15 4.20 0.44 -6.49
N THR A 16 3.79 0.91 -7.67
CA THR A 16 3.73 2.35 -7.98
C THR A 16 2.75 3.06 -7.06
N LYS A 17 1.56 2.49 -6.87
CA LYS A 17 0.55 3.07 -5.97
C LYS A 17 1.04 3.12 -4.53
N LEU A 18 1.77 2.09 -4.09
CA LEU A 18 2.33 2.04 -2.75
C LEU A 18 3.37 3.16 -2.56
N ASP A 19 4.26 3.34 -3.53
CA ASP A 19 5.26 4.40 -3.49
C ASP A 19 4.62 5.79 -3.48
N ASP A 20 3.62 6.01 -4.32
CA ASP A 20 2.88 7.27 -4.37
C ASP A 20 2.18 7.55 -3.04
N ALA A 21 1.56 6.52 -2.45
CA ALA A 21 0.87 6.66 -1.17
C ALA A 21 1.85 6.96 -0.03
N ARG A 22 3.02 6.35 -0.03
CA ARG A 22 4.07 6.62 0.96
C ARG A 22 4.57 8.06 0.85
N GLU A 23 4.76 8.54 -0.37
CA GLU A 23 5.17 9.92 -0.60
C GLU A 23 4.10 10.90 -0.10
N GLU A 24 2.84 10.63 -0.39
CA GLU A 24 1.73 11.46 0.10
C GLU A 24 1.66 11.43 1.62
N LEU A 25 1.83 10.26 2.24
CA LEU A 25 1.85 10.15 3.69
C LEU A 25 2.95 11.01 4.31
N PHE A 26 4.14 11.01 3.71
CA PHE A 26 5.24 11.84 4.17
C PHE A 26 4.88 13.32 4.14
N LYS A 27 4.28 13.78 3.04
CA LYS A 27 3.85 15.17 2.90
C LYS A 27 2.77 15.54 3.92
N LEU A 28 1.80 14.65 4.14
CA LEU A 28 0.72 14.88 5.10
C LEU A 28 1.24 14.92 6.54
N ARG A 29 2.19 14.07 6.89
CA ARG A 29 2.83 14.08 8.21
C ARG A 29 3.61 15.37 8.43
N PHE A 30 4.30 15.86 7.42
CA PHE A 30 5.01 17.12 7.49
C PHE A 30 4.04 18.27 7.73
N GLN A 31 2.94 18.32 6.98
CA GLN A 31 1.91 19.34 7.15
C GLN A 31 1.29 19.29 8.54
N PHE A 32 1.05 18.10 9.06
CA PHE A 32 0.51 17.91 10.41
C PHE A 32 1.46 18.48 11.47
N LYS A 33 2.75 18.17 11.39
CA LYS A 33 3.75 18.68 12.33
C LYS A 33 3.90 20.20 12.26
N ALA A 34 3.72 20.75 11.07
CA ALA A 34 3.78 22.20 10.86
C ALA A 34 2.48 22.92 11.26
N GLY A 35 1.46 22.19 11.70
CA GLY A 35 0.17 22.77 12.06
C GLY A 35 -0.68 23.22 10.88
N GLN A 36 -0.35 22.76 9.68
CA GLN A 36 -1.03 23.18 8.45
C GLN A 36 -2.12 22.21 8.00
N LEU A 37 -2.18 21.00 8.58
CA LEU A 37 -3.15 19.99 8.19
C LEU A 37 -4.45 20.22 8.96
N THR A 38 -5.51 20.53 8.22
CA THR A 38 -6.85 20.77 8.79
C THR A 38 -7.75 19.56 8.72
N ASP A 39 -7.50 18.64 7.77
CA ASP A 39 -8.31 17.45 7.56
C ASP A 39 -7.49 16.18 7.87
N TYR A 40 -7.77 15.61 9.04
CA TYR A 40 -7.10 14.41 9.52
C TYR A 40 -7.55 13.15 8.80
N SER A 41 -8.73 13.17 8.18
CA SER A 41 -9.29 12.00 7.50
C SER A 41 -8.43 11.56 6.32
N ARG A 42 -7.78 12.51 5.65
CA ARG A 42 -6.89 12.21 4.53
C ARG A 42 -5.65 11.44 4.97
N LEU A 43 -5.12 11.77 6.14
CA LEU A 43 -3.99 11.04 6.71
C LEU A 43 -4.37 9.57 6.98
N ARG A 44 -5.53 9.34 7.56
CA ARG A 44 -6.04 7.99 7.81
C ARG A 44 -6.28 7.22 6.51
N ALA A 45 -6.89 7.87 5.52
CA ALA A 45 -7.17 7.25 4.21
C ALA A 45 -5.87 6.81 3.53
N THR A 46 -4.84 7.66 3.55
CA THR A 46 -3.55 7.34 2.96
C THR A 46 -2.88 6.17 3.68
N ARG A 47 -2.94 6.13 5.00
CA ARG A 47 -2.40 5.00 5.78
C ARG A 47 -3.12 3.70 5.45
N ARG A 48 -4.43 3.73 5.27
CA ARG A 48 -5.21 2.56 4.86
C ARG A 48 -4.82 2.08 3.47
N GLU A 49 -4.62 3.01 2.54
CA GLU A 49 -4.17 2.71 1.18
C GLU A 49 -2.83 1.96 1.20
N ILE A 50 -1.87 2.45 1.97
CA ILE A 50 -0.57 1.81 2.15
C ILE A 50 -0.74 0.40 2.71
N ALA A 51 -1.57 0.25 3.73
CA ALA A 51 -1.81 -1.06 4.36
C ALA A 51 -2.41 -2.05 3.37
N ARG A 52 -3.38 -1.62 2.57
CA ARG A 52 -4.02 -2.48 1.58
C ARG A 52 -3.07 -2.89 0.48
N CYS A 53 -2.30 -1.96 -0.07
CA CYS A 53 -1.31 -2.26 -1.10
C CYS A 53 -0.24 -3.21 -0.56
N SER A 54 0.25 -2.96 0.64
CA SER A 54 1.24 -3.82 1.29
C SER A 54 0.71 -5.23 1.53
N THR A 55 -0.54 -5.34 1.96
CA THR A 55 -1.19 -6.63 2.20
C THR A 55 -1.29 -7.45 0.90
N VAL A 56 -1.72 -6.84 -0.18
CA VAL A 56 -1.85 -7.53 -1.47
C VAL A 56 -0.48 -7.97 -2.00
N LEU A 57 0.52 -7.11 -1.90
CA LEU A 57 1.89 -7.46 -2.31
C LEU A 57 2.44 -8.61 -1.47
N ARG A 58 2.20 -8.59 -0.16
CA ARG A 58 2.62 -9.67 0.73
C ARG A 58 1.93 -10.98 0.41
N GLU A 59 0.64 -10.93 0.11
CA GLU A 59 -0.12 -12.13 -0.32
C GLU A 59 0.51 -12.75 -1.56
N ARG A 60 0.91 -11.93 -2.53
CA ARG A 60 1.55 -12.40 -3.77
C ARG A 60 2.91 -12.99 -3.54
N GLU A 61 3.71 -12.39 -2.67
CA GLU A 61 5.00 -12.94 -2.27
C GLU A 61 4.85 -14.31 -1.60
N LEU A 62 3.89 -14.43 -0.68
CA LEU A 62 3.63 -15.70 0.00
C LEU A 62 3.17 -16.77 -0.97
N ALA A 63 2.29 -16.43 -1.91
CA ALA A 63 1.85 -17.36 -2.94
C ALA A 63 3.00 -17.82 -3.81
N ALA A 64 3.90 -16.94 -4.18
CA ALA A 64 5.10 -17.29 -4.96
C ALA A 64 6.05 -18.18 -4.18
N GLU A 65 6.27 -17.90 -2.90
CA GLU A 65 7.11 -18.72 -2.01
C GLU A 65 6.55 -20.12 -1.85
N LEU A 66 5.21 -20.22 -1.63
CA LEU A 66 4.56 -21.52 -1.48
C LEU A 66 4.64 -22.32 -2.76
N SER A 67 4.45 -21.68 -3.91
CA SER A 67 4.58 -22.32 -5.21
C SER A 67 6.00 -22.81 -5.45
N ALA A 68 7.00 -21.98 -5.16
CA ALA A 68 8.41 -22.33 -5.28
C ALA A 68 8.78 -23.47 -4.31
N GLY A 69 8.27 -23.42 -3.08
CA GLY A 69 8.50 -24.46 -2.09
C GLY A 69 7.94 -25.80 -2.52
N ARG A 70 6.77 -25.83 -3.13
CA ARG A 70 6.18 -27.06 -3.68
C ARG A 70 7.02 -27.63 -4.80
N ASN A 71 7.51 -26.78 -5.68
CA ASN A 71 8.30 -27.20 -6.81
C ASN A 71 9.71 -27.62 -6.40
N GLY A 72 10.21 -27.13 -5.27
CA GLY A 72 11.52 -27.46 -4.73
C GLY A 72 11.54 -28.67 -3.83
N ALA A 73 10.39 -29.14 -3.46
CA ALA A 73 10.28 -30.32 -2.60
C ALA A 73 10.30 -31.65 -3.44
#